data_2e825052a051c1b437a719e8ef982559
#
_entry.id   2e825052a051c1b437a719e8ef982559
#
_cell.length_a   1.000
_cell.length_b   1.000
_cell.length_c   1.000
_cell.angle_alpha   90.00
_cell.angle_beta   90.00
_cell.angle_gamma   90.00
#
_symmetry.space_group_name_H-M   'P 1'
#
loop_
_entity.id
_entity.type
_entity.pdbx_description
1 polymer ?
#
loop_
_entity_poly.entity_id
_entity_poly.type
_entity_poly.pdbx_seq_one_letter_code
_entity_poly.pdbx_strand_id
1 'polypeptide(L)'
;MKQATIILAILLGFAVTSCDNGGDKTMYLQAQMVNHIGIAAFENEYTGTYRADAAVYEVVLDTENGKADVACRITLPTGKMGTIDLRGMSLSVDAKTGGYYIKQTADTRSQGSYTVTDFSGIIDLTSSTTSKSHFSFIVENHYQVNATIAEMRFTGVTADIKDADGNMRTLSNGTVVTTLNPTTKKASITITGLDYDGNLGKERTLTYENLDFAPCDNGYKIKASVASPTTNGDVALAKYKLKDFEAEIDFFDDFDASYTIDNIGEVRLDLINRNNN
;
A
#
# COMPACT_ATOMS: atom_id res chain seq x y z
N MET A 1 32.17 -23.73 -0.62
CA MET A 1 30.81 -23.34 -0.20
C MET A 1 30.83 -21.84 0.05
N LYS A 2 30.28 -21.04 -0.87
CA LYS A 2 30.20 -19.59 -0.71
C LYS A 2 28.93 -19.31 0.10
N GLN A 3 29.04 -18.58 1.19
CA GLN A 3 27.91 -18.16 2.02
C GLN A 3 27.12 -17.10 1.24
N ALA A 4 25.86 -17.40 0.96
CA ALA A 4 24.92 -16.40 0.47
C ALA A 4 24.64 -15.44 1.63
N THR A 5 24.96 -14.17 1.46
CA THR A 5 24.60 -13.14 2.43
C THR A 5 23.14 -12.79 2.19
N ILE A 6 22.26 -13.31 3.04
CA ILE A 6 20.84 -12.93 3.05
C ILE A 6 20.77 -11.58 3.75
N ILE A 7 20.61 -10.51 2.99
CA ILE A 7 20.27 -9.20 3.55
C ILE A 7 18.75 -9.20 3.69
N LEU A 8 18.28 -9.47 4.90
CA LEU A 8 16.88 -9.45 5.24
C LEU A 8 16.44 -7.99 5.42
N ALA A 9 16.03 -7.34 4.34
CA ALA A 9 15.37 -6.03 4.39
C ALA A 9 13.87 -6.23 4.69
N ILE A 10 13.53 -6.56 5.94
CA ILE A 10 12.14 -6.81 6.40
C ILE A 10 11.32 -5.52 6.49
N LEU A 11 11.91 -4.34 6.26
CA LEU A 11 11.30 -3.03 6.51
C LEU A 11 10.56 -2.41 5.32
N LEU A 12 10.54 -3.06 4.15
CA LEU A 12 10.04 -2.42 2.90
C LEU A 12 8.99 -3.24 2.14
N GLY A 13 8.40 -4.24 2.75
CA GLY A 13 7.42 -5.10 2.07
C GLY A 13 8.04 -6.05 1.03
N PHE A 14 9.35 -5.91 0.71
CA PHE A 14 10.08 -6.83 -0.14
C PHE A 14 11.19 -7.55 0.62
N ALA A 15 11.23 -8.87 0.53
CA ALA A 15 12.40 -9.63 0.92
C ALA A 15 13.40 -9.60 -0.25
N VAL A 16 14.60 -9.08 0.00
CA VAL A 16 15.67 -9.00 -0.98
C VAL A 16 16.63 -10.16 -0.74
N THR A 17 16.80 -11.04 -1.72
CA THR A 17 17.89 -12.01 -1.75
C THR A 17 18.86 -11.61 -2.86
N SER A 18 20.04 -11.10 -2.49
CA SER A 18 21.10 -10.82 -3.44
C SER A 18 22.00 -12.05 -3.56
N CYS A 19 22.15 -12.60 -4.75
CA CYS A 19 23.21 -13.55 -5.07
C CYS A 19 24.39 -12.76 -5.63
N ASP A 20 25.33 -12.38 -4.76
CA ASP A 20 26.59 -11.79 -5.19
C ASP A 20 27.51 -12.91 -5.73
N ASN A 21 27.45 -13.12 -7.04
CA ASN A 21 28.36 -13.97 -7.81
C ASN A 21 29.35 -13.12 -8.59
N GLY A 22 29.95 -12.13 -7.94
CA GLY A 22 31.15 -11.47 -8.47
C GLY A 22 30.97 -10.76 -9.80
N GLY A 23 29.88 -9.98 -9.95
CA GLY A 23 29.64 -9.16 -11.15
C GLY A 23 28.17 -9.02 -11.55
N ASP A 24 27.33 -10.00 -11.25
CA ASP A 24 25.91 -9.94 -11.59
C ASP A 24 25.14 -8.96 -10.69
N LYS A 25 24.63 -7.88 -11.27
CA LYS A 25 23.78 -6.90 -10.60
C LYS A 25 22.31 -7.31 -10.65
N THR A 26 22.04 -8.58 -10.37
CA THR A 26 20.68 -9.13 -10.36
C THR A 26 20.15 -9.17 -8.93
N MET A 27 18.97 -8.57 -8.72
CA MET A 27 18.27 -8.60 -7.44
C MET A 27 17.02 -9.46 -7.55
N TYR A 28 16.82 -10.33 -6.56
CA TYR A 28 15.61 -11.13 -6.42
C TYR A 28 14.77 -10.54 -5.28
N LEU A 29 13.55 -10.14 -5.60
CA LEU A 29 12.64 -9.50 -4.70
C LEU A 29 11.38 -10.34 -4.56
N GLN A 30 10.83 -10.41 -3.36
CA GLN A 30 9.56 -11.03 -3.10
C GLN A 30 8.72 -10.13 -2.21
N ALA A 31 7.47 -9.85 -2.61
CA ALA A 31 6.56 -9.04 -1.83
C ALA A 31 5.18 -9.65 -1.76
N GLN A 32 4.56 -9.58 -0.59
CA GLN A 32 3.14 -9.81 -0.46
C GLN A 32 2.41 -8.51 -0.77
N MET A 33 1.57 -8.55 -1.80
CA MET A 33 0.80 -7.39 -2.26
C MET A 33 -0.70 -7.67 -2.19
N VAL A 34 -1.47 -6.60 -2.10
CA VAL A 34 -2.92 -6.62 -2.20
C VAL A 34 -3.29 -6.16 -3.60
N ASN A 35 -3.96 -7.01 -4.34
CA ASN A 35 -4.49 -6.70 -5.65
C ASN A 35 -5.89 -6.11 -5.51
N HIS A 36 -6.11 -4.98 -6.13
CA HIS A 36 -7.43 -4.46 -6.46
C HIS A 36 -7.74 -4.84 -7.90
N ILE A 37 -8.79 -5.63 -8.13
CA ILE A 37 -9.15 -6.14 -9.44
C ILE A 37 -10.56 -5.68 -9.78
N GLY A 38 -10.67 -4.88 -10.82
CA GLY A 38 -11.94 -4.38 -11.36
C GLY A 38 -12.08 -4.70 -12.84
N ILE A 39 -13.26 -4.46 -13.40
CA ILE A 39 -13.48 -4.54 -14.84
C ILE A 39 -12.88 -3.27 -15.46
N ALA A 40 -11.95 -3.44 -16.42
CA ALA A 40 -11.44 -2.31 -17.18
C ALA A 40 -12.57 -1.75 -18.04
N ALA A 41 -12.98 -0.52 -17.77
CA ALA A 41 -13.95 0.18 -18.59
C ALA A 41 -13.24 0.95 -19.71
N PHE A 42 -13.89 1.04 -20.85
CA PHE A 42 -13.52 2.00 -21.88
C PHE A 42 -13.62 3.41 -21.28
N GLU A 43 -12.56 4.23 -21.40
CA GLU A 43 -12.50 5.63 -20.95
C GLU A 43 -12.31 5.86 -19.43
N ASN A 44 -11.52 5.02 -18.73
CA ASN A 44 -11.12 5.19 -17.31
C ASN A 44 -12.26 5.18 -16.27
N GLU A 45 -13.43 4.74 -16.62
CA GLU A 45 -14.47 4.49 -15.63
C GLU A 45 -14.50 3.00 -15.25
N TYR A 46 -14.17 2.71 -13.99
CA TYR A 46 -14.32 1.37 -13.43
C TYR A 46 -15.79 1.14 -13.15
N THR A 47 -16.44 0.31 -13.95
CA THR A 47 -17.79 -0.15 -13.66
C THR A 47 -17.77 -1.61 -13.25
N GLY A 48 -18.21 -1.93 -12.07
CA GLY A 48 -18.42 -3.34 -11.74
C GLY A 48 -18.00 -3.76 -10.33
N THR A 49 -17.94 -5.07 -10.15
CA THR A 49 -17.61 -5.69 -8.87
C THR A 49 -16.09 -5.71 -8.70
N TYR A 50 -15.59 -4.95 -7.74
CA TYR A 50 -14.19 -4.99 -7.36
C TYR A 50 -13.91 -6.18 -6.45
N ARG A 51 -12.71 -6.74 -6.58
CA ARG A 51 -12.20 -7.78 -5.72
C ARG A 51 -10.85 -7.37 -5.15
N ALA A 52 -10.69 -7.45 -3.84
CA ALA A 52 -9.38 -7.47 -3.22
C ALA A 52 -8.87 -8.91 -3.14
N ASP A 53 -7.63 -9.15 -3.53
CA ASP A 53 -6.97 -10.46 -3.47
C ASP A 53 -5.54 -10.29 -2.96
N ALA A 54 -5.01 -11.31 -2.27
CA ALA A 54 -3.62 -11.34 -1.86
C ALA A 54 -2.79 -12.12 -2.88
N ALA A 55 -1.64 -11.58 -3.26
CA ALA A 55 -0.69 -12.28 -4.10
C ALA A 55 0.74 -12.07 -3.63
N VAL A 56 1.58 -13.06 -3.85
CA VAL A 56 3.03 -12.93 -3.73
C VAL A 56 3.58 -12.64 -5.11
N TYR A 57 4.25 -11.50 -5.24
CA TYR A 57 4.97 -11.12 -6.43
C TYR A 57 6.44 -11.47 -6.28
N GLU A 58 6.95 -12.20 -7.25
CA GLU A 58 8.36 -12.49 -7.41
C GLU A 58 8.89 -11.61 -8.53
N VAL A 59 9.90 -10.79 -8.23
CA VAL A 59 10.48 -9.85 -9.18
C VAL A 59 11.98 -10.09 -9.27
N VAL A 60 12.46 -10.16 -10.48
CA VAL A 60 13.89 -10.22 -10.78
C VAL A 60 14.29 -8.93 -11.50
N LEU A 61 15.22 -8.19 -10.93
CA LEU A 61 15.75 -6.95 -11.51
C LEU A 61 17.18 -7.21 -11.98
N ASP A 62 17.40 -7.16 -13.29
CA ASP A 62 18.72 -7.16 -13.92
C ASP A 62 19.09 -5.72 -14.26
N THR A 63 19.77 -5.07 -13.33
CA THR A 63 20.11 -3.65 -13.47
C THR A 63 21.24 -3.41 -14.48
N GLU A 64 22.01 -4.42 -14.81
CA GLU A 64 23.08 -4.33 -15.80
C GLU A 64 22.52 -4.30 -17.23
N ASN A 65 21.54 -5.15 -17.51
CA ASN A 65 20.92 -5.25 -18.84
C ASN A 65 19.64 -4.41 -18.97
N GLY A 66 19.22 -3.72 -17.92
CA GLY A 66 17.99 -2.92 -17.91
C GLY A 66 16.74 -3.77 -18.15
N LYS A 67 16.68 -4.96 -17.55
CA LYS A 67 15.62 -5.93 -17.72
C LYS A 67 15.00 -6.32 -16.37
N ALA A 68 13.72 -6.65 -16.40
CA ALA A 68 13.00 -7.18 -15.26
C ALA A 68 12.08 -8.33 -15.66
N ASP A 69 11.90 -9.24 -14.69
CA ASP A 69 10.90 -10.31 -14.77
C ASP A 69 9.94 -10.18 -13.59
N VAL A 70 8.68 -10.47 -13.81
CA VAL A 70 7.65 -10.46 -12.74
C VAL A 70 6.78 -11.70 -12.86
N ALA A 71 6.62 -12.41 -11.75
CA ALA A 71 5.71 -13.55 -11.66
C ALA A 71 4.81 -13.44 -10.43
N CYS A 72 3.54 -13.84 -10.59
CA CYS A 72 2.60 -13.96 -9.48
C CYS A 72 1.44 -14.89 -9.85
N ARG A 73 0.61 -15.20 -8.85
CA ARG A 73 -0.67 -15.90 -9.04
C ARG A 73 -1.78 -15.03 -8.50
N ILE A 74 -2.82 -14.83 -9.29
CA ILE A 74 -3.98 -14.01 -8.92
C ILE A 74 -5.28 -14.79 -9.13
N THR A 75 -6.35 -14.35 -8.44
CA THR A 75 -7.70 -14.88 -8.61
C THR A 75 -8.60 -13.77 -9.12
N LEU A 76 -9.16 -13.95 -10.30
CA LEU A 76 -10.08 -12.97 -10.91
C LEU A 76 -11.42 -12.91 -10.16
N PRO A 77 -12.24 -11.84 -10.35
CA PRO A 77 -13.57 -11.72 -9.76
C PRO A 77 -14.50 -12.91 -10.05
N THR A 78 -14.30 -13.59 -11.18
CA THR A 78 -15.00 -14.84 -11.55
C THR A 78 -14.66 -16.04 -10.67
N GLY A 79 -13.64 -15.93 -9.79
CA GLY A 79 -13.10 -17.04 -9.02
C GLY A 79 -12.04 -17.86 -9.77
N LYS A 80 -11.79 -17.58 -11.07
CA LYS A 80 -10.74 -18.26 -11.82
C LYS A 80 -9.37 -17.84 -11.33
N MET A 81 -8.53 -18.80 -10.98
CA MET A 81 -7.14 -18.60 -10.57
C MET A 81 -6.21 -18.84 -11.77
N GLY A 82 -5.19 -18.01 -11.90
CA GLY A 82 -4.17 -18.15 -12.93
C GLY A 82 -2.85 -17.49 -12.57
N THR A 83 -1.86 -17.72 -13.41
CA THR A 83 -0.49 -17.23 -13.24
C THR A 83 -0.18 -16.12 -14.23
N ILE A 84 0.57 -15.16 -13.76
CA ILE A 84 1.24 -14.13 -14.53
C ILE A 84 2.73 -14.45 -14.49
N ASP A 85 3.38 -14.44 -15.62
CA ASP A 85 4.82 -14.64 -15.77
C ASP A 85 5.29 -13.82 -16.97
N LEU A 86 5.85 -12.65 -16.69
CA LEU A 86 6.36 -11.69 -17.66
C LEU A 86 7.88 -11.65 -17.60
N ARG A 87 8.53 -11.84 -18.74
CA ARG A 87 9.98 -11.93 -18.85
C ARG A 87 10.54 -10.88 -19.81
N GLY A 88 11.65 -10.27 -19.42
CA GLY A 88 12.39 -9.32 -20.25
C GLY A 88 11.73 -7.97 -20.41
N MET A 89 10.95 -7.54 -19.43
CA MET A 89 10.40 -6.18 -19.39
C MET A 89 11.51 -5.14 -19.33
N SER A 90 11.23 -3.91 -19.73
CA SER A 90 12.15 -2.79 -19.56
C SER A 90 12.26 -2.39 -18.11
N LEU A 91 13.49 -2.18 -17.64
CA LEU A 91 13.84 -1.69 -16.31
C LEU A 91 14.60 -0.37 -16.45
N SER A 92 14.19 0.65 -15.71
CA SER A 92 14.92 1.90 -15.58
C SER A 92 14.91 2.38 -14.13
N VAL A 93 15.88 3.22 -13.78
CA VAL A 93 15.93 3.87 -12.47
C VAL A 93 15.22 5.21 -12.58
N ASP A 94 14.28 5.47 -11.68
CA ASP A 94 13.69 6.80 -11.54
C ASP A 94 14.71 7.74 -10.91
N ALA A 95 15.17 8.73 -11.68
CA ALA A 95 16.17 9.70 -11.23
C ALA A 95 15.69 10.59 -10.08
N LYS A 96 14.37 10.70 -9.85
CA LYS A 96 13.80 11.54 -8.78
C LYS A 96 13.72 10.81 -7.45
N THR A 97 13.30 9.55 -7.49
CA THR A 97 13.04 8.75 -6.29
C THR A 97 14.13 7.73 -5.99
N GLY A 98 14.96 7.39 -6.99
CA GLY A 98 15.92 6.28 -6.90
C GLY A 98 15.25 4.90 -6.98
N GLY A 99 13.93 4.85 -7.19
CA GLY A 99 13.17 3.63 -7.37
C GLY A 99 13.37 3.01 -8.76
N TYR A 100 12.90 1.78 -8.91
CA TYR A 100 12.96 1.04 -10.16
C TYR A 100 11.61 1.10 -10.86
N TYR A 101 11.61 1.59 -12.09
CA TYR A 101 10.44 1.60 -12.96
C TYR A 101 10.50 0.43 -13.94
N ILE A 102 9.45 -0.40 -13.94
CA ILE A 102 9.31 -1.57 -14.80
C ILE A 102 8.16 -1.34 -15.78
N LYS A 103 8.39 -1.67 -17.04
CA LYS A 103 7.36 -1.51 -18.06
C LYS A 103 7.39 -2.65 -19.08
N GLN A 104 6.21 -3.15 -19.44
CA GLN A 104 6.04 -4.09 -20.56
C GLN A 104 6.39 -3.41 -21.89
N THR A 105 7.09 -4.13 -22.73
CA THR A 105 7.47 -3.71 -24.10
C THR A 105 7.03 -4.76 -25.11
N ALA A 106 7.19 -4.46 -26.39
CA ALA A 106 6.89 -5.43 -27.46
C ALA A 106 7.75 -6.71 -27.36
N ASP A 107 8.94 -6.62 -26.76
CA ASP A 107 9.85 -7.76 -26.59
C ASP A 107 9.56 -8.58 -25.32
N THR A 108 8.64 -8.13 -24.46
CA THR A 108 8.26 -8.84 -23.24
C THR A 108 7.57 -10.15 -23.59
N ARG A 109 8.06 -11.25 -23.02
CA ARG A 109 7.46 -12.58 -23.19
C ARG A 109 6.51 -12.87 -22.04
N SER A 110 5.28 -13.24 -22.35
CA SER A 110 4.29 -13.74 -21.39
C SER A 110 4.28 -15.26 -21.43
N GLN A 111 4.53 -15.90 -20.28
CA GLN A 111 4.57 -17.37 -20.13
C GLN A 111 3.52 -17.86 -19.13
N GLY A 112 2.78 -16.97 -18.48
CA GLY A 112 1.70 -17.29 -17.56
C GLY A 112 0.46 -17.87 -18.25
N SER A 113 -0.51 -18.30 -17.45
CA SER A 113 -1.80 -18.79 -17.96
C SER A 113 -2.76 -17.66 -18.33
N TYR A 114 -2.46 -16.42 -17.95
CA TYR A 114 -3.21 -15.23 -18.31
C TYR A 114 -2.45 -14.38 -19.34
N THR A 115 -3.18 -13.81 -20.28
CA THR A 115 -2.67 -12.74 -21.13
C THR A 115 -2.61 -11.45 -20.32
N VAL A 116 -1.47 -10.77 -20.35
CA VAL A 116 -1.24 -9.49 -19.67
C VAL A 116 -0.83 -8.43 -20.67
N THR A 117 -1.45 -7.26 -20.56
CA THR A 117 -1.11 -6.07 -21.35
C THR A 117 -0.92 -4.86 -20.42
N ASP A 118 -0.21 -3.86 -20.93
CA ASP A 118 -0.01 -2.56 -20.27
C ASP A 118 0.61 -2.64 -18.86
N PHE A 119 1.44 -3.68 -18.61
CA PHE A 119 2.10 -3.79 -17.32
C PHE A 119 3.06 -2.62 -17.12
N SER A 120 2.88 -1.95 -16.00
CA SER A 120 3.80 -0.94 -15.49
C SER A 120 3.91 -1.07 -13.97
N GLY A 121 5.06 -0.68 -13.41
CA GLY A 121 5.24 -0.74 -11.97
C GLY A 121 6.41 0.07 -11.48
N ILE A 122 6.32 0.45 -10.22
CA ILE A 122 7.39 1.09 -9.46
C ILE A 122 7.76 0.18 -8.30
N ILE A 123 9.06 0.00 -8.08
CA ILE A 123 9.61 -0.64 -6.89
C ILE A 123 10.50 0.37 -6.21
N ASP A 124 10.06 0.83 -5.05
CA ASP A 124 10.81 1.74 -4.19
C ASP A 124 11.49 0.94 -3.08
N LEU A 125 12.80 0.82 -3.17
CA LEU A 125 13.65 0.19 -2.16
C LEU A 125 14.35 1.22 -1.26
N THR A 126 14.14 2.51 -1.52
CA THR A 126 14.90 3.59 -0.86
C THR A 126 14.14 4.22 0.29
N SER A 127 12.81 4.16 0.27
CA SER A 127 11.98 4.80 1.27
C SER A 127 11.80 3.91 2.49
N SER A 128 12.34 4.33 3.61
CA SER A 128 12.04 3.74 4.92
C SER A 128 10.70 4.22 5.49
N THR A 129 10.03 5.16 4.83
CA THR A 129 8.87 5.87 5.38
C THR A 129 7.58 5.69 4.61
N THR A 130 7.66 5.45 3.30
CA THR A 130 6.48 5.16 2.47
C THR A 130 6.90 4.21 1.36
N SER A 131 6.36 3.01 1.31
CA SER A 131 6.59 2.18 0.14
C SER A 131 5.62 2.60 -0.96
N LYS A 132 6.16 3.23 -2.00
CA LYS A 132 5.44 3.60 -3.23
C LYS A 132 5.43 2.47 -4.26
N SER A 133 5.79 1.27 -3.84
CA SER A 133 5.82 0.13 -4.75
C SER A 133 4.41 -0.29 -5.13
N HIS A 134 4.13 -0.23 -6.41
CA HIS A 134 2.86 -0.66 -6.98
C HIS A 134 3.03 -1.20 -8.39
N PHE A 135 2.11 -2.04 -8.82
CA PHE A 135 1.99 -2.53 -10.19
C PHE A 135 0.59 -2.25 -10.72
N SER A 136 0.52 -1.93 -12.01
CA SER A 136 -0.74 -1.75 -12.73
C SER A 136 -0.67 -2.48 -14.07
N PHE A 137 -1.70 -3.25 -14.40
CA PHE A 137 -1.75 -4.04 -15.64
C PHE A 137 -3.17 -4.51 -15.96
N ILE A 138 -3.39 -4.91 -17.21
CA ILE A 138 -4.66 -5.47 -17.67
C ILE A 138 -4.51 -6.98 -17.90
N VAL A 139 -5.48 -7.75 -17.41
CA VAL A 139 -5.54 -9.21 -17.57
C VAL A 139 -6.70 -9.58 -18.50
N GLU A 140 -6.42 -10.47 -19.48
CA GLU A 140 -7.40 -10.98 -20.45
C GLU A 140 -8.11 -9.85 -21.22
N ASN A 141 -7.47 -8.69 -21.39
CA ASN A 141 -8.05 -7.48 -21.99
C ASN A 141 -9.38 -7.03 -21.35
N HIS A 142 -9.60 -7.41 -20.10
CA HIS A 142 -10.88 -7.19 -19.43
C HIS A 142 -10.76 -6.71 -17.97
N TYR A 143 -9.77 -7.18 -17.25
CA TYR A 143 -9.62 -6.85 -15.83
C TYR A 143 -8.42 -5.93 -15.61
N GLN A 144 -8.66 -4.77 -15.03
CA GLN A 144 -7.61 -3.91 -14.49
C GLN A 144 -7.17 -4.44 -13.13
N VAL A 145 -5.89 -4.62 -12.94
CA VAL A 145 -5.28 -4.99 -11.67
C VAL A 145 -4.36 -3.85 -11.22
N ASN A 146 -4.60 -3.36 -10.00
CA ASN A 146 -3.68 -2.48 -9.30
C ASN A 146 -3.21 -3.19 -8.04
N ALA A 147 -1.92 -3.46 -7.95
CA ALA A 147 -1.31 -4.16 -6.84
C ALA A 147 -0.50 -3.18 -5.98
N THR A 148 -0.77 -3.15 -4.69
CA THR A 148 -0.06 -2.32 -3.71
C THR A 148 0.50 -3.19 -2.60
N ILE A 149 1.52 -2.70 -1.88
CA ILE A 149 2.03 -3.40 -0.71
C ILE A 149 0.93 -3.48 0.35
N ALA A 150 0.84 -4.62 1.06
CA ALA A 150 -0.18 -4.86 2.07
C ALA A 150 -0.05 -3.89 3.27
N GLU A 151 1.16 -3.45 3.58
CA GLU A 151 1.42 -2.43 4.59
C GLU A 151 1.79 -1.12 3.90
N MET A 152 1.00 -0.08 4.12
CA MET A 152 1.23 1.26 3.57
C MET A 152 1.50 2.24 4.71
N ARG A 153 2.45 3.13 4.52
CA ARG A 153 2.84 4.13 5.51
C ARG A 153 2.72 5.54 4.92
N PHE A 154 1.98 6.39 5.60
CA PHE A 154 1.76 7.78 5.24
C PHE A 154 2.39 8.68 6.30
N THR A 155 3.32 9.54 5.91
CA THR A 155 4.04 10.47 6.79
C THR A 155 3.66 11.90 6.48
N GLY A 156 3.72 12.78 7.47
CA GLY A 156 3.30 14.17 7.32
C GLY A 156 1.79 14.35 7.33
N VAL A 157 1.07 13.37 7.89
CA VAL A 157 -0.39 13.47 8.04
C VAL A 157 -0.73 14.59 9.02
N THR A 158 -1.72 15.41 8.67
CA THR A 158 -2.32 16.40 9.55
C THR A 158 -3.64 15.89 10.11
N ALA A 159 -4.00 16.37 11.30
CA ALA A 159 -5.29 16.15 11.90
C ALA A 159 -5.96 17.50 12.19
N ASP A 160 -7.05 17.77 11.50
CA ASP A 160 -7.94 18.88 11.83
C ASP A 160 -8.97 18.38 12.84
N ILE A 161 -9.05 19.04 13.97
CA ILE A 161 -9.91 18.66 15.10
C ILE A 161 -10.90 19.80 15.35
N LYS A 162 -12.19 19.47 15.35
CA LYS A 162 -13.27 20.37 15.75
C LYS A 162 -13.84 19.88 17.06
N ASP A 163 -13.65 20.67 18.14
CA ASP A 163 -14.18 20.32 19.45
C ASP A 163 -15.70 20.51 19.55
N ALA A 164 -16.27 20.16 20.72
CA ALA A 164 -17.71 20.28 20.97
C ALA A 164 -18.22 21.74 20.95
N ASP A 165 -17.35 22.70 21.20
CA ASP A 165 -17.66 24.15 21.18
C ASP A 165 -17.48 24.74 19.76
N GLY A 166 -17.03 23.92 18.79
CA GLY A 166 -16.81 24.32 17.40
C GLY A 166 -15.44 24.96 17.14
N ASN A 167 -14.52 24.97 18.12
CA ASN A 167 -13.19 25.48 17.90
C ASN A 167 -12.37 24.49 17.07
N MET A 168 -11.57 25.05 16.17
CA MET A 168 -10.70 24.26 15.27
C MET A 168 -9.25 24.31 15.74
N ARG A 169 -8.57 23.16 15.71
CA ARG A 169 -7.12 23.06 15.86
C ARG A 169 -6.54 22.05 14.90
N THR A 170 -5.33 22.28 14.47
CA THR A 170 -4.61 21.36 13.55
C THR A 170 -3.38 20.79 14.27
N LEU A 171 -3.23 19.47 14.19
CA LEU A 171 -2.00 18.76 14.57
C LEU A 171 -1.26 18.39 13.31
N SER A 172 0.06 18.40 13.35
CA SER A 172 0.91 18.13 12.17
C SER A 172 1.94 17.03 12.48
N ASN A 173 2.57 16.53 11.41
CA ASN A 173 3.63 15.53 11.48
C ASN A 173 3.20 14.15 11.99
N GLY A 174 1.94 13.82 11.84
CA GLY A 174 1.45 12.48 12.10
C GLY A 174 2.01 11.45 11.11
N THR A 175 2.03 10.21 11.55
CA THR A 175 2.29 9.05 10.68
C THR A 175 1.13 8.07 10.83
N VAL A 176 0.61 7.61 9.71
CA VAL A 176 -0.40 6.55 9.66
C VAL A 176 0.19 5.34 8.96
N VAL A 177 0.09 4.18 9.58
CA VAL A 177 0.43 2.88 8.98
C VAL A 177 -0.84 2.07 8.86
N THR A 178 -1.15 1.61 7.66
CA THR A 178 -2.31 0.74 7.39
C THR A 178 -1.81 -0.61 6.94
N THR A 179 -2.45 -1.68 7.42
CA THR A 179 -2.18 -3.04 6.95
C THR A 179 -3.49 -3.68 6.50
N LEU A 180 -3.54 -4.15 5.26
CA LEU A 180 -4.71 -4.78 4.66
C LEU A 180 -4.54 -6.29 4.61
N ASN A 181 -5.55 -7.04 5.07
CA ASN A 181 -5.63 -8.48 4.91
C ASN A 181 -6.85 -8.85 4.05
N PRO A 182 -6.66 -9.05 2.74
CA PRO A 182 -7.77 -9.32 1.83
C PRO A 182 -8.42 -10.69 2.04
N THR A 183 -7.74 -11.63 2.68
CA THR A 183 -8.29 -12.96 3.01
C THR A 183 -9.35 -12.85 4.11
N THR A 184 -9.08 -12.07 5.15
CA THR A 184 -10.03 -11.85 6.25
C THR A 184 -10.95 -10.66 6.02
N LYS A 185 -10.67 -9.82 5.01
CA LYS A 185 -11.32 -8.53 4.75
C LYS A 185 -11.21 -7.59 5.95
N LYS A 186 -10.07 -7.64 6.63
CA LYS A 186 -9.79 -6.83 7.81
C LYS A 186 -8.54 -5.99 7.59
N ALA A 187 -8.56 -4.80 8.18
CA ALA A 187 -7.45 -3.87 8.20
C ALA A 187 -7.04 -3.55 9.63
N SER A 188 -5.82 -3.10 9.79
CA SER A 188 -5.39 -2.37 10.98
C SER A 188 -4.86 -1.01 10.60
N ILE A 189 -5.00 -0.04 11.51
CA ILE A 189 -4.46 1.31 11.37
C ILE A 189 -3.71 1.66 12.63
N THR A 190 -2.48 2.14 12.47
CA THR A 190 -1.67 2.69 13.55
C THR A 190 -1.41 4.16 13.28
N ILE A 191 -1.81 5.02 14.20
CA ILE A 191 -1.63 6.48 14.15
C ILE A 191 -0.59 6.87 15.20
N THR A 192 0.46 7.60 14.79
CA THR A 192 1.56 8.03 15.67
C THR A 192 1.87 9.51 15.43
N GLY A 193 2.40 10.19 16.44
CA GLY A 193 2.89 11.57 16.33
C GLY A 193 1.79 12.63 16.43
N LEU A 194 0.54 12.28 16.74
CA LEU A 194 -0.56 13.22 16.94
C LEU A 194 -0.91 13.31 18.44
N ASP A 195 -0.79 14.50 19.02
CA ASP A 195 -1.14 14.78 20.42
C ASP A 195 -2.57 15.29 20.54
N TYR A 196 -3.53 14.37 20.59
CA TYR A 196 -4.96 14.71 20.70
C TYR A 196 -5.35 15.43 21.99
N ASP A 197 -4.55 15.31 23.07
CA ASP A 197 -4.85 15.91 24.37
C ASP A 197 -4.28 17.33 24.52
N GLY A 198 -3.41 17.77 23.59
CA GLY A 198 -2.68 19.04 23.69
C GLY A 198 -1.63 19.05 24.81
N ASN A 199 -1.23 17.91 25.32
CA ASN A 199 -0.15 17.77 26.29
C ASN A 199 1.17 17.63 25.55
N LEU A 200 1.81 18.74 25.23
CA LEU A 200 3.09 18.79 24.53
C LEU A 200 4.09 17.75 25.09
N GLY A 201 4.57 16.87 24.19
CA GLY A 201 5.56 15.84 24.52
C GLY A 201 5.00 14.46 24.87
N LYS A 202 3.71 14.21 24.72
CA LYS A 202 3.12 12.88 24.85
C LYS A 202 2.52 12.41 23.53
N GLU A 203 3.38 12.28 22.55
CA GLU A 203 3.01 11.57 21.32
C GLU A 203 2.57 10.15 21.68
N ARG A 204 1.44 9.73 21.12
CA ARG A 204 0.89 8.41 21.39
C ARG A 204 0.86 7.61 20.11
N THR A 205 1.09 6.31 20.27
CA THR A 205 0.83 5.33 19.23
C THR A 205 -0.52 4.69 19.50
N LEU A 206 -1.46 4.89 18.59
CA LEU A 206 -2.82 4.35 18.65
C LEU A 206 -3.00 3.32 17.55
N THR A 207 -3.16 2.05 17.91
CA THR A 207 -3.39 0.96 16.96
C THR A 207 -4.82 0.48 17.07
N TYR A 208 -5.51 0.45 15.93
CA TYR A 208 -6.88 -0.07 15.78
C TYR A 208 -6.85 -1.29 14.88
N GLU A 209 -7.38 -2.40 15.34
CA GLU A 209 -7.34 -3.68 14.64
C GLU A 209 -8.75 -4.15 14.26
N ASN A 210 -8.81 -5.12 13.34
CA ASN A 210 -10.06 -5.75 12.92
C ASN A 210 -11.09 -4.81 12.27
N LEU A 211 -10.63 -3.70 11.68
CA LEU A 211 -11.47 -2.79 10.91
C LEU A 211 -11.92 -3.46 9.61
N ASP A 212 -13.16 -3.19 9.18
CA ASP A 212 -13.63 -3.69 7.89
C ASP A 212 -13.02 -2.87 6.76
N PHE A 213 -12.58 -3.53 5.68
CA PHE A 213 -12.19 -2.83 4.46
C PHE A 213 -12.80 -3.48 3.22
N ALA A 214 -12.98 -2.64 2.21
CA ALA A 214 -13.47 -3.04 0.91
C ALA A 214 -12.76 -2.25 -0.19
N PRO A 215 -12.56 -2.83 -1.37
CA PRO A 215 -12.12 -2.07 -2.53
C PRO A 215 -13.18 -1.05 -2.96
N CYS A 216 -12.74 0.09 -3.46
CA CYS A 216 -13.55 1.13 -4.08
C CYS A 216 -12.91 1.54 -5.41
N ASP A 217 -13.42 2.55 -6.08
CA ASP A 217 -13.02 2.90 -7.46
C ASP A 217 -11.51 3.15 -7.58
N ASN A 218 -10.94 3.92 -6.67
CA ASN A 218 -9.54 4.34 -6.75
C ASN A 218 -8.64 3.72 -5.67
N GLY A 219 -9.12 2.73 -4.91
CA GLY A 219 -8.35 2.17 -3.81
C GLY A 219 -9.16 1.35 -2.84
N TYR A 220 -9.03 1.66 -1.55
CA TYR A 220 -9.68 0.93 -0.48
C TYR A 220 -10.36 1.86 0.50
N LYS A 221 -11.57 1.49 0.94
CA LYS A 221 -12.27 2.12 2.07
C LYS A 221 -12.15 1.24 3.30
N ILE A 222 -11.82 1.86 4.44
CA ILE A 222 -11.77 1.20 5.74
C ILE A 222 -12.83 1.85 6.62
N LYS A 223 -13.68 1.05 7.25
CA LYS A 223 -14.80 1.54 8.05
C LYS A 223 -14.92 0.82 9.38
N ALA A 224 -15.38 1.56 10.39
CA ALA A 224 -15.84 0.99 11.64
C ALA A 224 -16.85 1.95 12.30
N SER A 225 -17.99 1.44 12.73
CA SER A 225 -18.92 2.24 13.54
C SER A 225 -18.31 2.61 14.89
N VAL A 226 -17.51 1.69 15.43
CA VAL A 226 -16.75 1.87 16.67
C VAL A 226 -15.46 1.07 16.59
N ALA A 227 -14.33 1.68 16.95
CA ALA A 227 -13.05 0.99 17.10
C ALA A 227 -12.36 1.41 18.39
N SER A 228 -11.92 0.44 19.18
CA SER A 228 -11.13 0.70 20.38
C SER A 228 -9.66 0.48 20.09
N PRO A 229 -8.75 1.33 20.60
CA PRO A 229 -7.33 1.10 20.39
C PRO A 229 -6.86 -0.10 21.19
N THR A 230 -5.85 -0.79 20.67
CA THR A 230 -5.11 -1.81 21.41
C THR A 230 -4.35 -1.14 22.55
N THR A 231 -4.60 -1.53 23.79
CA THR A 231 -4.03 -0.85 24.95
C THR A 231 -2.65 -1.36 25.34
N ASN A 232 -2.29 -2.60 24.98
CA ASN A 232 -1.02 -3.24 25.34
C ASN A 232 -0.65 -3.03 26.83
N GLY A 233 -1.68 -3.00 27.72
CA GLY A 233 -1.53 -2.73 29.14
C GLY A 233 -1.62 -1.25 29.56
N ASP A 234 -1.60 -0.29 28.64
CA ASP A 234 -1.86 1.13 28.94
C ASP A 234 -3.36 1.44 28.81
N VAL A 235 -4.06 1.31 29.92
CA VAL A 235 -5.52 1.59 30.01
C VAL A 235 -5.87 3.05 29.66
N ALA A 236 -4.91 3.98 29.74
CA ALA A 236 -5.15 5.38 29.37
C ALA A 236 -5.43 5.55 27.87
N LEU A 237 -5.07 4.57 27.04
CA LEU A 237 -5.37 4.60 25.59
C LEU A 237 -6.85 4.33 25.31
N ALA A 238 -7.58 3.67 26.19
CA ALA A 238 -8.99 3.32 25.97
C ALA A 238 -9.91 4.54 25.70
N LYS A 239 -9.52 5.73 26.15
CA LYS A 239 -10.26 6.97 25.90
C LYS A 239 -10.24 7.43 24.44
N TYR A 240 -9.29 6.93 23.63
CA TYR A 240 -9.19 7.27 22.20
C TYR A 240 -10.02 6.33 21.31
N LYS A 241 -11.19 5.94 21.80
CA LYS A 241 -12.13 5.14 21.05
C LYS A 241 -12.69 5.95 19.87
N LEU A 242 -12.55 5.40 18.66
CA LEU A 242 -13.10 6.00 17.45
C LEU A 242 -14.57 5.65 17.31
N LYS A 243 -15.34 6.60 16.82
CA LYS A 243 -16.73 6.43 16.37
C LYS A 243 -16.85 6.92 14.92
N ASP A 244 -17.69 6.24 14.16
CA ASP A 244 -17.99 6.58 12.78
C ASP A 244 -16.71 6.75 11.91
N PHE A 245 -15.76 5.82 12.13
CA PHE A 245 -14.48 5.85 11.43
C PHE A 245 -14.68 5.47 9.97
N GLU A 246 -14.22 6.33 9.09
CA GLU A 246 -14.11 6.08 7.65
C GLU A 246 -12.76 6.59 7.16
N ALA A 247 -12.02 5.74 6.44
CA ALA A 247 -10.78 6.13 5.76
C ALA A 247 -10.80 5.67 4.32
N GLU A 248 -10.18 6.45 3.44
CA GLU A 248 -9.95 6.13 2.04
C GLU A 248 -8.44 6.15 1.77
N ILE A 249 -7.97 5.12 1.07
CA ILE A 249 -6.59 4.95 0.66
C ILE A 249 -6.58 4.87 -0.85
N ASP A 250 -5.99 5.85 -1.50
CA ASP A 250 -5.79 5.87 -2.95
C ASP A 250 -4.54 5.06 -3.33
N PHE A 251 -4.54 4.46 -4.53
CA PHE A 251 -3.36 3.78 -5.10
C PHE A 251 -2.18 4.73 -5.37
N PHE A 252 -2.42 6.03 -5.42
CA PHE A 252 -1.44 7.07 -5.75
C PHE A 252 -0.85 7.78 -4.54
N ASP A 253 -0.84 7.11 -3.38
CA ASP A 253 -0.28 7.60 -2.11
C ASP A 253 -1.09 8.69 -1.42
N ASP A 254 -2.39 8.75 -1.62
CA ASP A 254 -3.27 9.61 -0.86
C ASP A 254 -3.96 8.84 0.27
N PHE A 255 -4.17 9.52 1.38
CA PHE A 255 -4.84 8.99 2.56
C PHE A 255 -5.66 10.09 3.19
N ASP A 256 -6.94 9.85 3.34
CA ASP A 256 -7.81 10.67 4.16
C ASP A 256 -8.62 9.80 5.13
N ALA A 257 -9.00 10.37 6.28
CA ALA A 257 -9.87 9.71 7.22
C ALA A 257 -10.68 10.71 8.03
N SER A 258 -11.87 10.27 8.45
CA SER A 258 -12.72 11.03 9.35
C SER A 258 -13.26 10.14 10.46
N TYR A 259 -13.37 10.67 11.68
CA TYR A 259 -13.90 9.98 12.85
C TYR A 259 -14.18 10.94 13.99
N THR A 260 -14.85 10.44 15.02
CA THR A 260 -15.06 11.17 16.26
C THR A 260 -14.38 10.46 17.42
N ILE A 261 -13.75 11.21 18.33
CA ILE A 261 -13.23 10.71 19.61
C ILE A 261 -13.99 11.43 20.74
N ASP A 262 -14.55 10.64 21.67
CA ASP A 262 -15.23 11.21 22.83
C ASP A 262 -14.32 12.18 23.60
N ASN A 263 -14.85 13.33 24.02
CA ASN A 263 -14.17 14.43 24.71
C ASN A 263 -13.03 15.12 23.91
N ILE A 264 -12.84 14.80 22.65
CA ILE A 264 -11.90 15.49 21.77
C ILE A 264 -12.66 16.21 20.64
N GLY A 265 -13.56 15.51 19.96
CA GLY A 265 -14.39 16.05 18.90
C GLY A 265 -14.29 15.28 17.58
N GLU A 266 -14.73 15.93 16.52
CA GLU A 266 -14.59 15.43 15.14
C GLU A 266 -13.16 15.62 14.68
N VAL A 267 -12.59 14.57 14.08
CA VAL A 267 -11.20 14.57 13.57
C VAL A 267 -11.23 14.23 12.09
N ARG A 268 -10.51 15.02 11.31
CA ARG A 268 -10.20 14.70 9.93
C ARG A 268 -8.69 14.57 9.77
N LEU A 269 -8.24 13.41 9.30
CA LEU A 269 -6.86 13.19 8.87
C LEU A 269 -6.75 13.46 7.37
N ASP A 270 -5.66 14.08 6.97
CA ASP A 270 -5.36 14.38 5.58
C ASP A 270 -3.85 14.26 5.34
N LEU A 271 -3.45 13.57 4.29
CA LEU A 271 -2.07 13.57 3.85
C LEU A 271 -1.84 14.80 2.98
N ILE A 272 -1.11 15.79 3.49
CA ILE A 272 -0.77 16.97 2.71
C ILE A 272 0.27 16.59 1.64
N ASN A 273 -0.16 15.95 0.59
CA ASN A 273 0.58 15.90 -0.67
C ASN A 273 0.27 17.16 -1.48
N ARG A 274 0.55 18.32 -0.91
CA ARG A 274 0.54 19.57 -1.69
C ARG A 274 1.80 19.66 -2.54
N ASN A 275 1.89 18.82 -3.55
CA ASN A 275 2.63 19.16 -4.75
C ASN A 275 1.73 20.09 -5.62
N ASN A 276 1.29 21.19 -5.03
CA ASN A 276 0.93 22.37 -5.76
C ASN A 276 2.23 23.12 -6.08
N ASN A 277 2.84 22.79 -7.23
CA ASN A 277 3.63 23.71 -8.04
C ASN A 277 3.71 23.16 -9.46
#